data_76890798ba6a6c09c489b17c7caf0a61
#
_entry.id   76890798ba6a6c09c489b17c7caf0a61
#
_cell.length_a   1.000
_cell.length_b   1.000
_cell.length_c   1.000
_cell.angle_alpha   90.00
_cell.angle_beta   90.00
_cell.angle_gamma   90.00
#
_symmetry.space_group_name_H-M   'P 1'
#
loop_
_entity.id
_entity.type
_entity.pdbx_description
1 polymer ?
#
loop_
_entity_poly.entity_id
_entity_poly.type
_entity_poly.pdbx_seq_one_letter_code
_entity_poly.pdbx_strand_id
1 'polypeptide(L)'
;HILNNDDYKVCINTFGHKYLLFVTKYKNKNFNIFINKKRGDMIYIRFRFDEEIFNSTLFDGELIKNNEDNWVYVISDIISYNNEFVLKTKTLDDLLELLDNIYNNKYVKDEIMNYCKIDIKKYFKLKYLSDIKERYIDSIPYKCSGLYFQNISEYKKGFMYIFPEFRSNDNNKNNNNNNNNNN
;
A
#
# COMPACT_ATOMS: atom_id res chain seq x y z
N HIS A 1 -25.83 -7.81 8.59
CA HIS A 1 -25.51 -6.40 8.78
C HIS A 1 -25.42 -5.77 7.39
N ILE A 2 -26.33 -4.86 7.07
CA ILE A 2 -26.24 -4.02 5.87
C ILE A 2 -25.14 -2.99 6.17
N LEU A 3 -24.06 -3.02 5.40
CA LEU A 3 -23.00 -2.03 5.48
C LEU A 3 -23.62 -0.67 5.09
N ASN A 4 -23.51 0.31 5.97
CA ASN A 4 -23.90 1.65 5.64
C ASN A 4 -22.89 2.22 4.63
N ASN A 5 -23.36 2.73 3.49
CA ASN A 5 -22.52 3.19 2.38
C ASN A 5 -21.54 4.30 2.77
N ASP A 6 -21.83 5.03 3.84
CA ASP A 6 -21.02 6.18 4.27
C ASP A 6 -20.00 5.83 5.35
N ASP A 7 -20.02 4.59 5.91
CA ASP A 7 -19.11 4.18 6.97
C ASP A 7 -17.80 3.56 6.45
N TYR A 8 -17.75 3.22 5.17
CA TYR A 8 -16.62 2.49 4.59
C TYR A 8 -16.13 3.10 3.28
N LYS A 9 -14.81 3.05 3.11
CA LYS A 9 -14.15 3.18 1.80
C LYS A 9 -13.59 1.83 1.38
N VAL A 10 -13.53 1.60 0.09
CA VAL A 10 -13.01 0.38 -0.51
C VAL A 10 -11.77 0.66 -1.34
N CYS A 11 -10.76 -0.17 -1.20
CA CYS A 11 -9.59 -0.18 -2.07
C CYS A 11 -9.26 -1.61 -2.50
N ILE A 12 -8.42 -1.74 -3.52
CA ILE A 12 -7.93 -3.04 -3.96
C ILE A 12 -6.97 -3.65 -2.95
N ASN A 13 -7.01 -4.97 -2.79
CA ASN A 13 -6.01 -5.73 -2.09
C ASN A 13 -5.01 -6.33 -3.08
N THR A 14 -3.74 -6.07 -2.90
CA THR A 14 -2.65 -6.45 -3.80
C THR A 14 -1.70 -7.45 -3.13
N PHE A 15 -0.94 -8.17 -3.96
CA PHE A 15 0.14 -9.05 -3.51
C PHE A 15 1.47 -8.35 -3.67
N GLY A 16 2.02 -7.85 -2.59
CA GLY A 16 3.31 -7.21 -2.60
C GLY A 16 4.14 -7.53 -1.37
N HIS A 17 5.42 -7.23 -1.46
CA HIS A 17 6.31 -7.25 -0.30
C HIS A 17 6.07 -5.99 0.52
N LYS A 18 5.73 -6.15 1.80
CA LYS A 18 5.44 -5.02 2.70
C LYS A 18 6.70 -4.28 3.08
N TYR A 19 6.77 -3.02 2.73
CA TYR A 19 7.89 -2.12 3.04
C TYR A 19 7.40 -0.79 3.59
N LEU A 20 8.13 -0.26 4.57
CA LEU A 20 8.08 1.16 4.89
C LEU A 20 9.08 1.89 4.00
N LEU A 21 8.73 3.09 3.58
CA LEU A 21 9.64 4.03 2.93
C LEU A 21 9.89 5.19 3.89
N PHE A 22 11.09 5.25 4.44
CA PHE A 22 11.54 6.35 5.29
C PHE A 22 12.35 7.34 4.47
N VAL A 23 11.86 8.57 4.41
CA VAL A 23 12.48 9.69 3.70
C VAL A 23 12.96 10.69 4.73
N THR A 24 14.28 10.91 4.79
CA THR A 24 14.87 11.74 5.84
C THR A 24 16.14 12.45 5.37
N LYS A 25 16.55 13.45 6.13
CA LYS A 25 17.81 14.18 5.95
C LYS A 25 18.72 13.98 7.16
N TYR A 26 19.95 13.60 6.92
CA TYR A 26 20.97 13.48 7.96
C TYR A 26 22.28 14.13 7.49
N LYS A 27 22.87 14.99 8.33
CA LYS A 27 24.10 15.74 8.00
C LYS A 27 24.06 16.39 6.61
N ASN A 28 22.95 17.08 6.29
CA ASN A 28 22.68 17.74 5.02
C ASN A 28 22.65 16.82 3.79
N LYS A 29 22.49 15.51 3.97
CA LYS A 29 22.30 14.54 2.89
C LYS A 29 20.91 13.92 2.97
N ASN A 30 20.26 13.80 1.80
CA ASN A 30 18.95 13.22 1.66
C ASN A 30 19.05 11.68 1.55
N PHE A 31 18.22 10.98 2.31
CA PHE A 31 18.16 9.53 2.34
C PHE A 31 16.73 9.03 2.08
N ASN A 32 16.61 8.00 1.27
CA ASN A 32 15.42 7.19 1.11
C ASN A 32 15.77 5.76 1.50
N ILE A 33 15.02 5.19 2.44
CA ILE A 33 15.33 3.89 3.02
C ILE A 33 14.07 3.03 2.96
N PHE A 34 14.14 1.91 2.25
CA PHE A 34 13.16 0.86 2.38
C PHE A 34 13.46 0.00 3.61
N ILE A 35 12.43 -0.25 4.42
CA ILE A 35 12.49 -1.11 5.60
C ILE A 35 11.51 -2.26 5.37
N ASN A 36 12.03 -3.48 5.25
CA ASN A 36 11.20 -4.67 5.08
C ASN A 36 10.42 -4.96 6.37
N LYS A 37 9.10 -4.90 6.33
CA LYS A 37 8.25 -5.07 7.52
C LYS A 37 8.30 -6.49 8.12
N LYS A 38 8.67 -7.50 7.33
CA LYS A 38 8.74 -8.89 7.79
C LYS A 38 10.10 -9.22 8.39
N ARG A 39 11.19 -8.73 7.79
CA ARG A 39 12.56 -9.11 8.16
C ARG A 39 13.29 -8.03 8.94
N GLY A 40 12.87 -6.77 8.80
CA GLY A 40 13.52 -5.62 9.42
C GLY A 40 14.78 -5.12 8.71
N ASP A 41 15.17 -5.77 7.61
CA ASP A 41 16.32 -5.33 6.80
C ASP A 41 16.02 -3.99 6.10
N MET A 42 17.07 -3.19 5.96
CA MET A 42 17.00 -1.85 5.37
C MET A 42 17.83 -1.78 4.09
N ILE A 43 17.27 -1.10 3.08
CA ILE A 43 17.93 -0.88 1.79
C ILE A 43 17.91 0.60 1.48
N TYR A 44 19.09 1.17 1.19
CA TYR A 44 19.19 2.52 0.67
C TYR A 44 18.81 2.52 -0.81
N ILE A 45 17.88 3.41 -1.15
CA ILE A 45 17.36 3.57 -2.51
C ILE A 45 17.36 5.05 -2.89
N ARG A 46 16.94 5.34 -4.12
CA ARG A 46 16.80 6.72 -4.57
C ARG A 46 15.37 6.97 -5.02
N PHE A 47 14.77 8.01 -4.45
CA PHE A 47 13.59 8.68 -4.97
C PHE A 47 13.80 10.19 -4.93
N ARG A 48 13.19 10.90 -5.88
CA ARG A 48 13.21 12.36 -5.92
C ARG A 48 11.91 12.90 -5.36
N PHE A 49 12.07 13.69 -4.31
CA PHE A 49 11.00 14.45 -3.67
C PHE A 49 11.43 15.88 -3.46
N ASP A 50 10.47 16.77 -3.21
CA ASP A 50 10.73 18.09 -2.68
C ASP A 50 11.41 18.00 -1.32
N GLU A 51 12.24 19.03 -1.01
CA GLU A 51 13.07 19.06 0.20
C GLU A 51 12.28 18.87 1.51
N GLU A 52 11.05 19.37 1.58
CA GLU A 52 10.22 19.23 2.78
C GLU A 52 9.91 17.79 3.15
N ILE A 53 9.82 16.87 2.16
CA ILE A 53 9.54 15.46 2.41
C ILE A 53 10.68 14.78 3.17
N PHE A 54 11.93 15.30 3.00
CA PHE A 54 13.10 14.80 3.71
C PHE A 54 13.16 15.21 5.19
N ASN A 55 12.19 15.97 5.68
CA ASN A 55 12.07 16.24 7.11
C ASN A 55 11.30 15.10 7.84
N SER A 56 11.85 13.87 7.77
CA SER A 56 11.35 12.67 8.46
C SER A 56 9.91 12.30 8.10
N THR A 57 9.69 11.95 6.83
CA THR A 57 8.43 11.41 6.33
C THR A 57 8.51 9.88 6.24
N LEU A 58 7.46 9.19 6.72
CA LEU A 58 7.39 7.73 6.73
C LEU A 58 6.10 7.25 6.06
N PHE A 59 6.25 6.52 4.97
CA PHE A 59 5.15 5.89 4.23
C PHE A 59 5.07 4.39 4.54
N ASP A 60 3.86 3.85 4.55
CA ASP A 60 3.58 2.41 4.52
C ASP A 60 3.12 2.00 3.13
N GLY A 61 3.63 0.88 2.62
CA GLY A 61 3.26 0.43 1.28
C GLY A 61 3.75 -0.97 0.94
N GLU A 62 3.62 -1.26 -0.33
CA GLU A 62 3.98 -2.56 -0.92
C GLU A 62 4.86 -2.38 -2.15
N LEU A 63 5.91 -3.17 -2.25
CA LEU A 63 6.70 -3.32 -3.47
C LEU A 63 6.12 -4.46 -4.29
N ILE A 64 5.58 -4.14 -5.48
CA ILE A 64 4.81 -5.03 -6.35
C ILE A 64 5.45 -5.06 -7.73
N LYS A 65 5.36 -6.19 -8.43
CA LYS A 65 5.66 -6.23 -9.85
C LYS A 65 4.42 -5.92 -10.69
N ASN A 66 4.59 -5.06 -11.68
CA ASN A 66 3.55 -4.77 -12.66
C ASN A 66 3.51 -5.85 -13.76
N ASN A 67 2.60 -5.71 -14.72
CA ASN A 67 2.42 -6.66 -15.82
C ASN A 67 3.63 -6.76 -16.77
N GLU A 68 4.53 -5.79 -16.74
CA GLU A 68 5.79 -5.74 -17.49
C GLU A 68 7.00 -6.23 -16.67
N ASP A 69 6.75 -6.85 -15.49
CA ASP A 69 7.76 -7.31 -14.54
C ASP A 69 8.61 -6.19 -13.89
N ASN A 70 8.20 -4.94 -14.00
CA ASN A 70 8.85 -3.80 -13.36
C ASN A 70 8.35 -3.62 -11.93
N TRP A 71 9.25 -3.22 -11.02
CA TRP A 71 8.88 -2.88 -9.67
C TRP A 71 8.10 -1.56 -9.59
N VAL A 72 7.04 -1.57 -8.77
CA VAL A 72 6.24 -0.40 -8.41
C VAL A 72 6.09 -0.39 -6.89
N TYR A 73 6.36 0.72 -6.24
CA TYR A 73 6.06 0.91 -4.83
C TYR A 73 4.70 1.60 -4.69
N VAL A 74 3.71 0.86 -4.19
CA VAL A 74 2.34 1.35 -3.99
C VAL A 74 2.17 1.77 -2.54
N ILE A 75 2.10 3.08 -2.31
CA ILE A 75 1.88 3.66 -0.98
C ILE A 75 0.41 3.46 -0.59
N SER A 76 0.17 2.85 0.56
CA SER A 76 -1.16 2.66 1.14
C SER A 76 -1.47 3.65 2.25
N ASP A 77 -0.44 4.17 2.92
CA ASP A 77 -0.57 5.02 4.10
C ASP A 77 0.61 5.97 4.30
N ILE A 78 0.37 7.03 5.08
CA ILE A 78 1.42 7.90 5.60
C ILE A 78 1.37 7.88 7.12
N ILE A 79 2.47 7.44 7.74
CA ILE A 79 2.58 7.29 9.20
C ILE A 79 3.04 8.60 9.84
N SER A 80 4.10 9.18 9.31
CA SER A 80 4.57 10.50 9.71
C SER A 80 4.83 11.38 8.49
N TYR A 81 4.64 12.67 8.67
CA TYR A 81 4.90 13.69 7.67
C TYR A 81 5.54 14.88 8.32
N ASN A 82 6.66 15.32 7.76
CA ASN A 82 7.37 16.51 8.24
C ASN A 82 7.68 16.45 9.76
N ASN A 83 8.15 15.27 10.23
CA ASN A 83 8.44 14.95 11.63
C ASN A 83 7.23 14.92 12.57
N GLU A 84 6.00 14.95 12.05
CA GLU A 84 4.77 14.82 12.82
C GLU A 84 4.12 13.45 12.60
N PHE A 85 3.60 12.84 13.67
CA PHE A 85 2.90 11.56 13.60
C PHE A 85 1.44 11.76 13.16
N VAL A 86 1.19 11.73 11.83
CA VAL A 86 -0.12 12.09 11.26
C VAL A 86 -1.15 10.98 11.31
N LEU A 87 -0.71 9.72 11.35
CA LEU A 87 -1.60 8.55 11.27
C LEU A 87 -2.65 8.48 12.39
N LYS A 88 -2.36 9.01 13.58
CA LYS A 88 -3.28 9.02 14.72
C LYS A 88 -4.04 10.32 14.90
N THR A 89 -3.59 11.39 14.25
CA THR A 89 -4.11 12.74 14.46
C THR A 89 -5.04 13.19 13.36
N LYS A 90 -5.02 12.51 12.21
CA LYS A 90 -5.80 12.86 11.01
C LYS A 90 -6.87 11.80 10.71
N THR A 91 -7.95 12.24 10.08
CA THR A 91 -8.97 11.34 9.52
C THR A 91 -8.43 10.59 8.30
N LEU A 92 -9.10 9.51 7.89
CA LEU A 92 -8.74 8.81 6.66
C LEU A 92 -8.76 9.76 5.45
N ASP A 93 -9.74 10.64 5.35
CA ASP A 93 -9.86 11.57 4.24
C ASP A 93 -8.71 12.59 4.21
N ASP A 94 -8.31 13.12 5.36
CA ASP A 94 -7.16 14.03 5.46
C ASP A 94 -5.84 13.34 5.07
N LEU A 95 -5.68 12.05 5.43
CA LEU A 95 -4.49 11.26 5.06
C LEU A 95 -4.45 10.99 3.55
N LEU A 96 -5.59 10.66 2.94
CA LEU A 96 -5.70 10.45 1.50
C LEU A 96 -5.44 11.73 0.71
N GLU A 97 -5.97 12.86 1.15
CA GLU A 97 -5.70 14.17 0.55
C GLU A 97 -4.21 14.55 0.67
N LEU A 98 -3.60 14.31 1.82
CA LEU A 98 -2.17 14.54 2.02
C LEU A 98 -1.32 13.67 1.09
N LEU A 99 -1.64 12.37 0.96
CA LEU A 99 -0.94 11.47 0.04
C LEU A 99 -1.09 11.90 -1.41
N ASP A 100 -2.29 12.29 -1.83
CA ASP A 100 -2.56 12.77 -3.18
C ASP A 100 -1.77 14.06 -3.48
N ASN A 101 -1.72 14.98 -2.53
CA ASN A 101 -0.91 16.20 -2.64
C ASN A 101 0.59 15.88 -2.76
N ILE A 102 1.13 14.99 -1.94
CA ILE A 102 2.54 14.58 -2.03
C ILE A 102 2.83 13.93 -3.38
N TYR A 103 1.98 13.01 -3.83
CA TYR A 103 2.17 12.28 -5.08
C TYR A 103 2.13 13.19 -6.30
N ASN A 104 1.22 14.14 -6.34
CA ASN A 104 1.03 15.01 -7.51
C ASN A 104 1.95 16.23 -7.52
N ASN A 105 2.32 16.77 -6.35
CA ASN A 105 3.00 18.05 -6.27
C ASN A 105 4.42 17.98 -5.71
N LYS A 106 4.80 16.91 -4.99
CA LYS A 106 6.07 16.82 -4.26
C LYS A 106 6.93 15.61 -4.63
N TYR A 107 6.36 14.62 -5.30
CA TYR A 107 7.09 13.51 -5.90
C TYR A 107 7.50 13.86 -7.32
N VAL A 108 8.81 13.79 -7.61
CA VAL A 108 9.34 14.04 -8.96
C VAL A 108 9.40 12.70 -9.71
N LYS A 109 8.55 12.55 -10.72
CA LYS A 109 8.56 11.38 -11.61
C LYS A 109 9.81 11.42 -12.48
N ASP A 110 10.76 10.55 -12.19
CA ASP A 110 12.04 10.46 -12.89
C ASP A 110 12.39 8.98 -13.08
N GLU A 111 12.18 8.48 -14.30
CA GLU A 111 12.37 7.05 -14.64
C GLU A 111 13.84 6.62 -14.57
N ILE A 112 14.77 7.56 -14.68
CA ILE A 112 16.21 7.26 -14.65
C ILE A 112 16.75 7.25 -13.23
N MET A 113 16.31 8.21 -12.40
CA MET A 113 16.89 8.45 -11.10
C MET A 113 16.13 7.75 -9.97
N ASN A 114 14.84 7.49 -10.13
CA ASN A 114 14.06 6.79 -9.13
C ASN A 114 14.31 5.28 -9.18
N TYR A 115 14.39 4.65 -8.02
CA TYR A 115 14.59 3.20 -7.87
C TYR A 115 13.52 2.38 -8.61
N CYS A 116 12.27 2.81 -8.50
CA CYS A 116 11.12 2.26 -9.19
C CYS A 116 10.04 3.35 -9.31
N LYS A 117 8.95 3.04 -10.00
CA LYS A 117 7.77 3.92 -10.00
C LYS A 117 7.12 3.91 -8.61
N ILE A 118 6.67 5.07 -8.14
CA ILE A 118 5.75 5.18 -7.02
C ILE A 118 4.33 5.31 -7.56
N ASP A 119 3.38 4.65 -6.91
CA ASP A 119 1.94 4.82 -7.07
C ASP A 119 1.30 4.95 -5.69
N ILE A 120 0.05 5.41 -5.62
CA ILE A 120 -0.73 5.49 -4.38
C ILE A 120 -1.98 4.64 -4.48
N LYS A 121 -2.32 3.96 -3.39
CA LYS A 121 -3.53 3.15 -3.29
C LYS A 121 -4.76 4.05 -3.32
N LYS A 122 -5.64 3.83 -4.30
CA LYS A 122 -6.88 4.60 -4.44
C LYS A 122 -7.99 4.01 -3.59
N TYR A 123 -8.69 4.87 -2.88
CA TYR A 123 -9.87 4.55 -2.09
C TYR A 123 -11.12 5.14 -2.72
N PHE A 124 -12.19 4.36 -2.75
CA PHE A 124 -13.47 4.69 -3.37
C PHE A 124 -14.59 4.62 -2.34
N LYS A 125 -15.66 5.38 -2.56
CA LYS A 125 -16.91 5.22 -1.82
C LYS A 125 -17.54 3.87 -2.19
N LEU A 126 -18.22 3.24 -1.25
CA LEU A 126 -18.81 1.90 -1.43
C LEU A 126 -19.82 1.85 -2.59
N LYS A 127 -20.53 2.95 -2.90
CA LYS A 127 -21.44 3.05 -4.02
C LYS A 127 -20.80 2.78 -5.40
N TYR A 128 -19.48 2.89 -5.51
CA TYR A 128 -18.73 2.62 -6.75
C TYR A 128 -18.19 1.18 -6.84
N LEU A 129 -18.67 0.27 -5.98
CA LEU A 129 -18.16 -1.12 -5.91
C LEU A 129 -18.29 -1.86 -7.25
N SER A 130 -19.37 -1.66 -8.01
CA SER A 130 -19.57 -2.25 -9.34
C SER A 130 -18.51 -1.75 -10.33
N ASP A 131 -18.30 -0.43 -10.39
CA ASP A 131 -17.30 0.19 -11.28
C ASP A 131 -15.88 -0.27 -10.96
N ILE A 132 -15.57 -0.49 -9.67
CA ILE A 132 -14.26 -1.00 -9.24
C ILE A 132 -14.07 -2.41 -9.80
N LYS A 133 -15.05 -3.28 -9.66
CA LYS A 133 -14.98 -4.68 -10.11
C LYS A 133 -14.96 -4.81 -11.63
N GLU A 134 -15.72 -3.98 -12.34
CA GLU A 134 -15.96 -4.11 -13.77
C GLU A 134 -14.95 -3.33 -14.63
N ARG A 135 -14.30 -2.31 -14.06
CA ARG A 135 -13.44 -1.41 -14.85
C ARG A 135 -12.10 -1.11 -14.18
N TYR A 136 -12.10 -0.76 -12.87
CA TYR A 136 -10.88 -0.28 -12.23
C TYR A 136 -9.84 -1.38 -12.06
N ILE A 137 -10.25 -2.59 -11.66
CA ILE A 137 -9.36 -3.74 -11.46
C ILE A 137 -8.62 -4.08 -12.77
N ASP A 138 -9.32 -4.06 -13.91
CA ASP A 138 -8.71 -4.35 -15.20
C ASP A 138 -7.80 -3.22 -15.71
N SER A 139 -7.95 -2.01 -15.18
CA SER A 139 -7.14 -0.85 -15.58
C SER A 139 -5.81 -0.72 -14.84
N ILE A 140 -5.62 -1.42 -13.70
CA ILE A 140 -4.39 -1.35 -12.94
C ILE A 140 -3.31 -2.26 -13.51
N PRO A 141 -2.03 -1.84 -13.49
CA PRO A 141 -0.95 -2.60 -14.11
C PRO A 141 -0.38 -3.72 -13.23
N TYR A 142 -1.06 -4.14 -12.17
CA TYR A 142 -0.60 -5.19 -11.24
C TYR A 142 -1.75 -6.03 -10.71
N LYS A 143 -1.43 -7.25 -10.25
CA LYS A 143 -2.44 -8.22 -9.79
C LYS A 143 -3.14 -7.77 -8.52
N CYS A 144 -4.47 -7.91 -8.54
CA CYS A 144 -5.36 -7.68 -7.42
C CYS A 144 -5.90 -9.03 -6.91
N SER A 145 -5.83 -9.27 -5.60
CA SER A 145 -6.32 -10.51 -4.97
C SER A 145 -7.69 -10.40 -4.33
N GLY A 146 -8.22 -9.19 -4.25
CA GLY A 146 -9.47 -8.92 -3.57
C GLY A 146 -9.67 -7.44 -3.31
N LEU A 147 -10.57 -7.16 -2.39
CA LEU A 147 -10.93 -5.81 -1.95
C LEU A 147 -10.72 -5.69 -0.43
N TYR A 148 -10.29 -4.54 0.01
CA TYR A 148 -10.22 -4.17 1.40
C TYR A 148 -11.21 -3.04 1.69
N PHE A 149 -12.05 -3.24 2.70
CA PHE A 149 -13.07 -2.32 3.16
C PHE A 149 -12.58 -1.67 4.45
N GLN A 150 -12.21 -0.40 4.37
CA GLN A 150 -11.70 0.38 5.49
C GLN A 150 -12.83 1.18 6.14
N ASN A 151 -13.03 1.03 7.46
CA ASN A 151 -13.93 1.89 8.20
C ASN A 151 -13.36 3.32 8.28
N ILE A 152 -14.21 4.33 8.03
CA ILE A 152 -13.78 5.74 7.97
C ILE A 152 -13.56 6.29 9.37
N SER A 153 -14.43 5.94 10.32
CA SER A 153 -14.41 6.47 11.69
C SER A 153 -13.39 5.77 12.58
N GLU A 154 -13.10 4.47 12.27
CA GLU A 154 -12.18 3.67 13.06
C GLU A 154 -11.02 3.20 12.18
N TYR A 155 -9.95 3.97 12.18
CA TYR A 155 -8.74 3.64 11.45
C TYR A 155 -8.24 2.23 11.80
N LYS A 156 -7.91 1.44 10.77
CA LYS A 156 -7.55 0.01 10.85
C LYS A 156 -8.66 -0.97 11.21
N LYS A 157 -9.87 -0.54 11.49
CA LYS A 157 -11.00 -1.44 11.45
C LYS A 157 -11.47 -1.59 10.01
N GLY A 158 -11.37 -2.81 9.51
CA GLY A 158 -11.77 -3.13 8.16
C GLY A 158 -11.86 -4.63 7.99
N PHE A 159 -12.34 -5.05 6.84
CA PHE A 159 -12.38 -6.45 6.46
C PHE A 159 -11.95 -6.62 5.01
N MET A 160 -11.48 -7.82 4.71
CA MET A 160 -10.95 -8.19 3.40
C MET A 160 -11.90 -9.17 2.73
N TYR A 161 -12.18 -8.92 1.47
CA TYR A 161 -12.81 -9.88 0.57
C TYR A 161 -11.77 -10.40 -0.41
N ILE A 162 -11.42 -11.68 -0.31
CA ILE A 162 -10.50 -12.35 -1.23
C ILE A 162 -11.31 -12.96 -2.37
N PHE A 163 -10.90 -12.71 -3.61
CA PHE A 163 -11.55 -13.29 -4.78
C PHE A 163 -11.44 -14.82 -4.77
N PRO A 164 -12.46 -15.55 -5.27
CA PRO A 164 -12.51 -17.02 -5.20
C PRO A 164 -11.30 -17.71 -5.80
N GLU A 165 -10.75 -17.23 -6.91
CA GLU A 165 -9.57 -17.76 -7.59
C GLU A 165 -8.29 -17.72 -6.74
N PHE A 166 -8.24 -16.90 -5.69
CA PHE A 166 -7.13 -16.79 -4.75
C PHE A 166 -7.35 -17.54 -3.43
N ARG A 167 -8.56 -18.11 -3.20
CA ARG A 167 -8.90 -18.85 -1.98
C ARG A 167 -8.40 -20.30 -1.99
N SER A 168 -8.14 -20.88 -3.15
CA SER A 168 -7.91 -22.32 -3.32
C SER A 168 -6.50 -22.83 -2.97
N ASN A 169 -5.56 -21.94 -2.65
CA ASN A 169 -4.17 -22.35 -2.37
C ASN A 169 -3.89 -22.72 -0.90
N ASP A 170 -4.79 -22.43 0.05
CA ASP A 170 -4.56 -22.73 1.47
C ASP A 170 -5.04 -24.14 1.90
N ASN A 171 -5.96 -24.77 1.13
CA ASN A 171 -6.49 -26.07 1.48
C ASN A 171 -5.57 -27.27 1.13
N ASN A 172 -4.55 -27.05 0.29
CA ASN A 172 -3.62 -28.14 -0.10
C ASN A 172 -2.42 -28.30 0.84
N LYS A 173 -2.21 -27.40 1.80
CA LYS A 173 -1.11 -27.55 2.79
C LYS A 173 -1.46 -28.41 4.00
N ASN A 174 -2.74 -28.63 4.27
CA ASN A 174 -3.16 -29.43 5.45
C ASN A 174 -3.36 -30.93 5.19
N ASN A 175 -3.33 -31.39 3.94
CA ASN A 175 -3.54 -32.81 3.64
C ASN A 175 -2.24 -33.64 3.51
N ASN A 176 -1.06 -33.03 3.57
CA ASN A 176 0.21 -33.77 3.43
C ASN A 176 0.89 -34.17 4.75
N ASN A 177 0.31 -33.83 5.91
CA ASN A 177 0.92 -34.16 7.20
C ASN A 177 0.31 -35.38 7.94
N ASN A 178 -0.64 -36.11 7.34
CA ASN A 178 -1.29 -37.25 8.01
C ASN A 178 -0.94 -38.65 7.48
N ASN A 179 0.07 -38.79 6.61
CA ASN A 179 0.43 -40.12 6.04
C ASN A 179 1.85 -40.59 6.34
N ASN A 180 2.45 -40.22 7.46
CA ASN A 180 3.71 -40.84 7.89
C ASN A 180 3.72 -41.17 9.38
N ASN A 181 2.83 -42.05 9.82
CA ASN A 181 3.02 -42.84 11.06
C ASN A 181 2.22 -44.11 10.97
N ASN A 182 2.77 -45.11 10.30
CA ASN A 182 2.51 -46.53 10.51
C ASN A 182 3.53 -47.33 9.66
N ASN A 183 4.65 -47.64 10.27
CA ASN A 183 5.36 -48.92 10.15
C ASN A 183 6.53 -48.90 11.13
#